data_860d9ecff4b93ccdce24391ff7c21f97
#
_entry.id   860d9ecff4b93ccdce24391ff7c21f97
#
_cell.length_a   1.000
_cell.length_b   1.000
_cell.length_c   1.000
_cell.angle_alpha   90.00
_cell.angle_beta   90.00
_cell.angle_gamma   90.00
#
_symmetry.space_group_name_H-M   'P 1'
#
loop_
_entity.id
_entity.type
_entity.pdbx_description
1 polymer ?
#
loop_
_entity_poly.entity_id
_entity_poly.type
_entity_poly.pdbx_seq_one_letter_code
_entity_poly.pdbx_strand_id
1 'polypeptide(L)'
;IVRLVGSEMCIRDSYISKNSLSVENLSLSVAGPCGNNFIKFTNNHWSFDKKDLLNKTNCNSILAINDFAAQGLGFTSLFKTQSNFLDKKILEQNNLQLLNQATSLDGTNVLITGPGTGLGVGTLVFIDNVPLPIQGEGGNVHFSPASLKEVRLLEWLSTKMDYVSTEEVLSGRGLVNIYNYLCFEGNHVAKMSTADQIGLAAKEGDAFARNAAKLMIEIFATSIANNILVTGSQKCVIICGGISAKLSEFFDDSLFFERLGNKGKYRNYVSDVPILLSFDNNNGLKGSAEAFYNHFFQVQKISN
;
A
#
# COMPACT_ATOMS: atom_id res chain seq x y z
N ILE A 1 -7.88 -6.28 18.22
CA ILE A 1 -8.18 -5.86 16.84
C ILE A 1 -7.84 -7.04 15.92
N VAL A 2 -8.79 -7.51 15.17
CA VAL A 2 -8.63 -8.69 14.31
C VAL A 2 -8.92 -8.27 12.87
N ARG A 3 -8.03 -8.64 11.93
CA ARG A 3 -8.22 -8.47 10.50
C ARG A 3 -9.23 -9.51 10.00
N LEU A 4 -10.34 -9.10 9.38
CA LEU A 4 -11.39 -10.00 8.93
C LEU A 4 -11.30 -10.28 7.43
N VAL A 5 -10.99 -11.50 7.05
CA VAL A 5 -11.14 -12.07 5.70
C VAL A 5 -11.62 -13.53 5.87
N GLY A 6 -12.74 -13.91 5.33
CA GLY A 6 -13.25 -15.25 5.21
C GLY A 6 -13.37 -16.07 6.50
N SER A 7 -12.52 -17.01 6.70
CA SER A 7 -12.38 -17.81 7.94
C SER A 7 -12.08 -16.99 9.21
N GLU A 8 -11.88 -15.69 9.09
CA GLU A 8 -11.38 -14.81 10.15
C GLU A 8 -12.44 -14.40 11.18
N MET A 9 -13.73 -14.56 10.89
CA MET A 9 -14.75 -14.49 11.96
C MET A 9 -14.47 -15.57 13.01
N CYS A 10 -14.12 -16.77 12.56
CA CYS A 10 -13.72 -17.87 13.47
C CYS A 10 -12.40 -17.56 14.18
N ILE A 11 -11.45 -16.92 13.50
CA ILE A 11 -10.16 -16.50 14.09
C ILE A 11 -10.40 -15.45 15.18
N ARG A 12 -11.27 -14.44 14.92
CA ARG A 12 -11.65 -13.44 15.91
C ARG A 12 -12.28 -14.07 17.13
N ASP A 13 -13.29 -14.93 16.95
CA ASP A 13 -14.00 -15.57 18.04
C ASP A 13 -13.08 -16.47 18.86
N SER A 14 -12.18 -17.20 18.19
CA SER A 14 -11.13 -18.00 18.83
C SER A 14 -10.17 -17.13 19.62
N TYR A 15 -9.75 -15.97 19.07
CA TYR A 15 -8.83 -15.04 19.76
C TYR A 15 -9.47 -14.43 21.01
N ILE A 16 -10.72 -13.96 20.91
CA ILE A 16 -11.47 -13.39 22.03
C ILE A 16 -11.66 -14.45 23.13
N SER A 17 -12.12 -15.63 22.75
CA SER A 17 -12.36 -16.73 23.67
C SER A 17 -11.06 -17.22 24.35
N LYS A 18 -10.00 -17.45 23.56
CA LYS A 18 -8.70 -17.90 24.06
C LYS A 18 -8.07 -16.94 25.08
N ASN A 19 -8.29 -15.64 24.90
CA ASN A 19 -7.72 -14.60 25.75
C ASN A 19 -8.72 -14.06 26.79
N SER A 20 -9.95 -14.64 26.88
CA SER A 20 -10.99 -14.23 27.81
C SER A 20 -11.29 -12.71 27.78
N LEU A 21 -11.32 -12.14 26.57
CA LEU A 21 -11.48 -10.70 26.37
C LEU A 21 -12.96 -10.31 26.35
N SER A 22 -13.31 -9.19 27.00
CA SER A 22 -14.55 -8.46 26.78
C SER A 22 -14.30 -7.38 25.73
N VAL A 23 -15.00 -7.44 24.59
CA VAL A 23 -14.83 -6.50 23.47
C VAL A 23 -16.08 -5.67 23.33
N GLU A 24 -15.95 -4.37 23.60
CA GLU A 24 -17.05 -3.42 23.50
C GLU A 24 -17.10 -2.71 22.12
N ASN A 25 -15.96 -2.55 21.49
CA ASN A 25 -15.82 -1.75 20.28
C ASN A 25 -15.09 -2.55 19.20
N LEU A 26 -15.54 -2.41 17.94
CA LEU A 26 -15.00 -3.11 16.80
C LEU A 26 -14.50 -2.12 15.73
N SER A 27 -13.22 -2.19 15.39
CA SER A 27 -12.66 -1.43 14.27
C SER A 27 -12.12 -2.39 13.21
N LEU A 28 -12.59 -2.21 11.97
CA LEU A 28 -12.31 -3.09 10.84
C LEU A 28 -11.55 -2.36 9.73
N SER A 29 -10.50 -2.99 9.26
CA SER A 29 -9.80 -2.60 8.03
C SER A 29 -10.28 -3.50 6.89
N VAL A 30 -10.85 -2.91 5.83
CA VAL A 30 -11.56 -3.62 4.76
C VAL A 30 -11.01 -3.21 3.40
N ALA A 31 -10.71 -4.20 2.56
CA ALA A 31 -10.34 -3.97 1.16
C ALA A 31 -11.59 -3.61 0.33
N GLY A 32 -11.95 -2.34 0.32
CA GLY A 32 -13.10 -1.81 -0.42
C GLY A 32 -13.69 -0.52 0.19
N PRO A 33 -14.70 0.05 -0.47
CA PRO A 33 -15.39 1.25 0.00
C PRO A 33 -16.14 1.01 1.32
N CYS A 34 -15.99 1.90 2.29
CA CYS A 34 -16.56 1.76 3.64
C CYS A 34 -17.62 2.81 4.02
N GLY A 35 -18.02 3.69 3.09
CA GLY A 35 -18.95 4.80 3.35
C GLY A 35 -20.38 4.40 3.69
N ASN A 36 -20.83 3.21 3.33
CA ASN A 36 -22.19 2.71 3.53
C ASN A 36 -22.30 1.77 4.73
N ASN A 37 -23.55 1.49 5.17
CA ASN A 37 -23.83 0.46 6.17
C ASN A 37 -23.51 -0.94 5.66
N PHE A 38 -23.78 -1.18 4.37
CA PHE A 38 -23.47 -2.43 3.71
C PHE A 38 -22.07 -2.35 3.09
N ILE A 39 -21.19 -3.23 3.54
CA ILE A 39 -19.80 -3.36 3.07
C ILE A 39 -19.72 -4.51 2.10
N LYS A 40 -19.17 -4.25 0.91
CA LYS A 40 -18.86 -5.26 -0.10
C LYS A 40 -17.37 -5.24 -0.40
N PHE A 41 -16.72 -6.39 -0.34
CA PHE A 41 -15.29 -6.49 -0.68
C PHE A 41 -15.08 -6.43 -2.19
N THR A 42 -14.07 -5.71 -2.64
CA THR A 42 -13.79 -5.51 -4.07
C THR A 42 -13.30 -6.79 -4.74
N ASN A 43 -12.45 -7.55 -4.06
CA ASN A 43 -11.77 -8.73 -4.61
C ASN A 43 -12.32 -10.06 -4.05
N ASN A 44 -13.50 -10.04 -3.43
CA ASN A 44 -14.13 -11.20 -2.83
C ASN A 44 -15.67 -11.05 -2.90
N HIS A 45 -16.40 -12.16 -2.96
CA HIS A 45 -17.87 -12.16 -2.91
C HIS A 45 -18.45 -11.92 -1.50
N TRP A 46 -17.61 -11.59 -0.55
CA TRP A 46 -18.01 -11.28 0.82
C TRP A 46 -18.65 -9.91 0.94
N SER A 47 -19.66 -9.87 1.78
CA SER A 47 -20.34 -8.63 2.16
C SER A 47 -20.95 -8.78 3.55
N PHE A 48 -21.13 -7.68 4.25
CA PHE A 48 -21.83 -7.66 5.53
C PHE A 48 -22.51 -6.31 5.78
N ASP A 49 -23.58 -6.32 6.56
CA ASP A 49 -24.17 -5.11 7.13
C ASP A 49 -23.54 -4.82 8.49
N LYS A 50 -23.17 -3.56 8.74
CA LYS A 50 -22.53 -3.14 9.99
C LYS A 50 -23.44 -3.35 11.22
N LYS A 51 -24.76 -3.13 11.08
CA LYS A 51 -25.72 -3.33 12.19
C LYS A 51 -25.87 -4.81 12.50
N ASP A 52 -25.96 -5.65 11.49
CA ASP A 52 -26.01 -7.10 11.67
C ASP A 52 -24.77 -7.62 12.37
N LEU A 53 -23.60 -7.07 12.02
CA LEU A 53 -22.35 -7.45 12.64
C LEU A 53 -22.28 -6.98 14.11
N LEU A 54 -22.76 -5.78 14.44
CA LEU A 54 -22.88 -5.32 15.80
C LEU A 54 -23.76 -6.26 16.65
N ASN A 55 -24.94 -6.61 16.15
CA ASN A 55 -25.88 -7.51 16.85
C ASN A 55 -25.26 -8.88 17.10
N LYS A 56 -24.52 -9.44 16.12
CA LYS A 56 -23.89 -10.75 16.23
C LYS A 56 -22.65 -10.77 17.14
N THR A 57 -22.02 -9.62 17.37
CA THR A 57 -20.78 -9.53 18.13
C THR A 57 -20.97 -9.04 19.56
N ASN A 58 -22.17 -8.61 19.93
CA ASN A 58 -22.48 -7.93 21.18
C ASN A 58 -21.58 -6.71 21.47
N CYS A 59 -21.05 -6.08 20.41
CA CYS A 59 -20.27 -4.84 20.53
C CYS A 59 -21.19 -3.63 20.55
N ASN A 60 -20.77 -2.60 21.28
CA ASN A 60 -21.52 -1.34 21.42
C ASN A 60 -21.32 -0.43 20.19
N SER A 61 -20.21 -0.57 19.49
CA SER A 61 -19.88 0.28 18.35
C SER A 61 -18.98 -0.41 17.32
N ILE A 62 -19.11 0.05 16.08
CA ILE A 62 -18.33 -0.43 14.95
C ILE A 62 -17.83 0.72 14.08
N LEU A 63 -16.59 0.64 13.66
CA LEU A 63 -16.01 1.43 12.59
C LEU A 63 -15.47 0.49 11.51
N ALA A 64 -15.75 0.77 10.25
CA ALA A 64 -15.10 0.13 9.11
C ALA A 64 -14.42 1.20 8.27
N ILE A 65 -13.15 1.00 7.98
CA ILE A 65 -12.35 1.88 7.12
C ILE A 65 -11.67 1.08 6.02
N ASN A 66 -11.32 1.76 4.94
CA ASN A 66 -10.53 1.16 3.87
C ASN A 66 -9.15 0.70 4.41
N ASP A 67 -8.63 -0.42 3.89
CA ASP A 67 -7.38 -1.04 4.34
C ASP A 67 -6.16 -0.14 4.12
N PHE A 68 -6.11 0.62 3.01
CA PHE A 68 -5.02 1.56 2.77
C PHE A 68 -5.12 2.84 3.62
N ALA A 69 -6.33 3.29 3.94
CA ALA A 69 -6.54 4.34 4.95
C ALA A 69 -6.04 3.88 6.32
N ALA A 70 -6.34 2.63 6.70
CA ALA A 70 -5.80 2.03 7.91
C ALA A 70 -4.26 1.93 7.88
N GLN A 71 -3.67 1.49 6.76
CA GLN A 71 -2.21 1.48 6.60
C GLN A 71 -1.61 2.86 6.88
N GLY A 72 -2.17 3.91 6.29
CA GLY A 72 -1.70 5.28 6.51
C GLY A 72 -1.80 5.73 7.96
N LEU A 73 -2.96 5.52 8.59
CA LEU A 73 -3.19 5.88 10.00
C LEU A 73 -2.28 5.11 10.97
N GLY A 74 -1.79 3.94 10.59
CA GLY A 74 -0.82 3.18 11.37
C GLY A 74 0.50 3.90 11.62
N PHE A 75 0.82 4.91 10.79
CA PHE A 75 2.00 5.75 10.94
C PHE A 75 1.73 7.07 11.70
N THR A 76 0.53 7.27 12.24
CA THR A 76 0.17 8.52 12.94
C THR A 76 1.13 8.86 14.07
N SER A 77 1.59 7.87 14.84
CA SER A 77 2.57 8.05 15.92
C SER A 77 3.90 8.62 15.44
N LEU A 78 4.32 8.32 14.21
CA LEU A 78 5.54 8.84 13.61
C LEU A 78 5.51 10.38 13.50
N PHE A 79 4.33 10.96 13.32
CA PHE A 79 4.15 12.39 13.06
C PHE A 79 3.65 13.17 14.27
N LYS A 80 3.06 12.51 15.30
CA LYS A 80 2.49 13.17 16.48
C LYS A 80 3.52 13.76 17.45
N THR A 81 4.69 13.16 17.57
CA THR A 81 5.60 13.42 18.71
C THR A 81 6.95 14.01 18.31
N GLN A 82 7.25 14.21 17.02
CA GLN A 82 8.63 14.37 16.61
C GLN A 82 8.84 15.56 15.68
N SER A 83 9.74 16.45 16.06
CA SER A 83 10.27 17.48 15.17
C SER A 83 11.12 16.90 14.04
N ASN A 84 11.70 15.70 14.22
CA ASN A 84 12.50 15.00 13.21
C ASN A 84 12.11 13.52 13.13
N PHE A 85 11.09 13.20 12.34
CA PHE A 85 10.64 11.83 12.11
C PHE A 85 11.63 10.98 11.29
N LEU A 86 12.67 11.60 10.70
CA LEU A 86 13.75 10.93 9.97
C LEU A 86 14.91 10.50 10.87
N ASP A 87 14.85 10.74 12.18
CA ASP A 87 15.85 10.22 13.11
C ASP A 87 15.95 8.70 13.03
N LYS A 88 17.18 8.18 12.96
CA LYS A 88 17.45 6.77 12.75
C LYS A 88 16.77 5.86 13.80
N LYS A 89 16.80 6.26 15.08
CA LYS A 89 16.18 5.46 16.15
C LYS A 89 14.67 5.42 16.01
N ILE A 90 14.06 6.52 15.57
CA ILE A 90 12.62 6.61 15.34
C ILE A 90 12.23 5.70 14.17
N LEU A 91 12.99 5.74 13.08
CA LEU A 91 12.76 4.87 11.93
C LEU A 91 12.88 3.39 12.31
N GLU A 92 13.94 3.00 13.02
CA GLU A 92 14.16 1.64 13.49
C GLU A 92 13.01 1.16 14.41
N GLN A 93 12.56 2.00 15.36
CA GLN A 93 11.44 1.68 16.25
C GLN A 93 10.10 1.47 15.51
N ASN A 94 9.94 2.09 14.33
CA ASN A 94 8.76 1.95 13.49
C ASN A 94 8.95 0.95 12.33
N ASN A 95 10.05 0.18 12.30
CA ASN A 95 10.41 -0.73 11.22
C ASN A 95 10.41 -0.05 9.84
N LEU A 96 10.99 1.15 9.78
CA LEU A 96 11.14 1.96 8.58
C LEU A 96 12.60 2.07 8.17
N GLN A 97 12.85 2.05 6.86
CA GLN A 97 14.13 2.35 6.25
C GLN A 97 14.00 3.60 5.37
N LEU A 98 14.87 4.59 5.56
CA LEU A 98 14.99 5.72 4.64
C LEU A 98 15.80 5.26 3.42
N LEU A 99 15.24 5.41 2.21
CA LEU A 99 15.85 4.93 0.98
C LEU A 99 16.71 6.00 0.29
N ASN A 100 16.46 7.30 0.51
CA ASN A 100 17.20 8.39 -0.10
C ASN A 100 17.84 9.30 0.95
N GLN A 101 18.70 10.21 0.49
CA GLN A 101 19.37 11.18 1.36
C GLN A 101 18.55 12.47 1.60
N ALA A 102 17.24 12.41 1.39
CA ALA A 102 16.38 13.56 1.61
C ALA A 102 16.35 13.95 3.08
N THR A 103 16.45 15.25 3.32
CA THR A 103 16.49 15.84 4.67
C THR A 103 15.37 16.85 4.90
N SER A 104 14.57 17.15 3.88
CA SER A 104 13.46 18.09 4.01
C SER A 104 12.39 17.51 4.92
N LEU A 105 12.00 18.30 5.92
CA LEU A 105 10.87 18.01 6.82
C LEU A 105 9.67 18.91 6.48
N ASP A 106 9.83 19.75 5.48
CA ASP A 106 8.80 20.68 5.02
C ASP A 106 7.77 19.93 4.17
N GLY A 107 6.52 20.25 4.39
CA GLY A 107 5.42 19.62 3.67
C GLY A 107 4.34 19.11 4.59
N THR A 108 3.13 19.02 4.04
CA THR A 108 1.92 18.72 4.82
C THR A 108 1.35 17.35 4.53
N ASN A 109 1.57 16.83 3.31
CA ASN A 109 0.94 15.60 2.86
C ASN A 109 1.93 14.45 2.81
N VAL A 110 1.45 13.26 3.17
CA VAL A 110 2.21 12.01 3.13
C VAL A 110 1.56 11.09 2.10
N LEU A 111 2.33 10.60 1.13
CA LEU A 111 1.88 9.56 0.22
C LEU A 111 2.09 8.19 0.88
N ILE A 112 1.04 7.38 0.94
CA ILE A 112 1.11 5.98 1.34
C ILE A 112 0.84 5.15 0.10
N THR A 113 1.77 4.32 -0.32
CA THR A 113 1.59 3.48 -1.50
C THR A 113 2.36 2.18 -1.38
N GLY A 114 1.95 1.17 -2.14
CA GLY A 114 2.71 -0.06 -2.19
C GLY A 114 2.02 -1.24 -2.87
N PRO A 115 2.78 -2.01 -3.64
CA PRO A 115 2.32 -3.24 -4.24
C PRO A 115 2.17 -4.36 -3.21
N GLY A 116 1.01 -4.98 -3.24
CA GLY A 116 0.64 -6.17 -2.50
C GLY A 116 -0.11 -7.14 -3.41
N THR A 117 -1.29 -7.63 -3.00
CA THR A 117 -2.23 -8.33 -3.89
C THR A 117 -2.67 -7.42 -5.03
N GLY A 118 -2.95 -6.15 -4.71
CA GLY A 118 -3.16 -5.05 -5.63
C GLY A 118 -2.14 -3.93 -5.43
N LEU A 119 -2.42 -2.73 -5.98
CA LEU A 119 -1.66 -1.51 -5.76
C LEU A 119 -2.49 -0.53 -4.93
N GLY A 120 -2.10 -0.33 -3.69
CA GLY A 120 -2.70 0.72 -2.88
C GLY A 120 -2.04 2.08 -3.10
N VAL A 121 -2.86 3.12 -3.15
CA VAL A 121 -2.43 4.52 -3.21
C VAL A 121 -3.36 5.35 -2.34
N GLY A 122 -2.82 6.00 -1.33
CA GLY A 122 -3.55 6.88 -0.42
C GLY A 122 -2.70 8.06 0.02
N THR A 123 -3.34 9.09 0.50
CA THR A 123 -2.66 10.30 1.00
C THR A 123 -3.14 10.60 2.41
N LEU A 124 -2.22 10.91 3.31
CA LEU A 124 -2.57 11.53 4.60
C LEU A 124 -2.41 13.03 4.48
N VAL A 125 -3.46 13.76 4.80
CA VAL A 125 -3.48 15.20 5.01
C VAL A 125 -3.59 15.48 6.49
N PHE A 126 -2.92 16.50 7.01
CA PHE A 126 -3.00 16.86 8.42
C PHE A 126 -3.83 18.14 8.57
N ILE A 127 -4.91 18.04 9.32
CA ILE A 127 -5.78 19.17 9.71
C ILE A 127 -5.65 19.32 11.22
N ASP A 128 -5.16 20.46 11.69
CA ASP A 128 -4.90 20.71 13.11
C ASP A 128 -4.09 19.59 13.80
N ASN A 129 -3.08 19.07 13.09
CA ASN A 129 -2.24 17.92 13.48
C ASN A 129 -2.98 16.57 13.59
N VAL A 130 -4.22 16.48 13.15
CA VAL A 130 -4.97 15.23 13.07
C VAL A 130 -4.87 14.68 11.64
N PRO A 131 -4.42 13.44 11.45
CA PRO A 131 -4.32 12.85 10.11
C PRO A 131 -5.69 12.49 9.55
N LEU A 132 -5.96 12.97 8.35
CA LEU A 132 -7.13 12.61 7.55
C LEU A 132 -6.64 11.81 6.32
N PRO A 133 -6.98 10.52 6.19
CA PRO A 133 -6.68 9.76 5.00
C PRO A 133 -7.64 10.15 3.87
N ILE A 134 -7.07 10.56 2.75
CA ILE A 134 -7.80 10.74 1.50
C ILE A 134 -7.73 9.40 0.76
N GLN A 135 -8.89 8.77 0.64
CA GLN A 135 -9.03 7.46 0.01
C GLN A 135 -9.20 7.62 -1.50
N GLY A 136 -8.63 6.69 -2.26
CA GLY A 136 -8.77 6.63 -3.70
C GLY A 136 -8.36 5.25 -4.22
N GLU A 137 -8.65 5.00 -5.47
CA GLU A 137 -8.29 3.78 -6.21
C GLU A 137 -7.16 4.08 -7.21
N GLY A 138 -6.10 4.75 -6.72
CA GLY A 138 -4.99 5.22 -7.56
C GLY A 138 -4.18 4.10 -8.24
N GLY A 139 -4.27 2.86 -7.75
CA GLY A 139 -3.71 1.69 -8.44
C GLY A 139 -4.46 1.34 -9.73
N ASN A 140 -5.71 1.76 -9.84
CA ASN A 140 -6.58 1.47 -10.98
C ASN A 140 -6.57 2.56 -12.07
N VAL A 141 -5.70 3.57 -11.99
CA VAL A 141 -5.47 4.47 -13.13
C VAL A 141 -4.75 3.74 -14.25
N HIS A 142 -4.87 4.23 -15.49
CA HIS A 142 -4.17 3.64 -16.63
C HIS A 142 -2.67 3.55 -16.39
N PHE A 143 -2.07 2.42 -16.78
CA PHE A 143 -0.61 2.31 -16.83
C PHE A 143 -0.04 3.32 -17.84
N SER A 144 0.87 4.16 -17.38
CA SER A 144 1.55 5.19 -18.17
C SER A 144 3.01 4.83 -18.38
N PRO A 145 3.38 4.21 -19.51
CA PRO A 145 4.76 3.84 -19.81
C PRO A 145 5.66 5.07 -19.96
N ALA A 146 6.86 5.00 -19.39
CA ALA A 146 7.87 6.07 -19.45
C ALA A 146 9.15 5.66 -20.20
N SER A 147 9.17 4.50 -20.81
CA SER A 147 10.25 4.01 -21.66
C SER A 147 9.70 3.16 -22.80
N LEU A 148 10.50 2.99 -23.89
CA LEU A 148 10.11 2.13 -25.01
C LEU A 148 9.88 0.67 -24.58
N LYS A 149 10.62 0.18 -23.59
CA LYS A 149 10.41 -1.16 -23.03
C LYS A 149 9.03 -1.27 -22.38
N GLU A 150 8.61 -0.26 -21.66
CA GLU A 150 7.29 -0.22 -21.01
C GLU A 150 6.16 -0.02 -22.03
N VAL A 151 6.41 0.69 -23.14
CA VAL A 151 5.45 0.77 -24.25
C VAL A 151 5.19 -0.64 -24.83
N ARG A 152 6.25 -1.40 -25.10
CA ARG A 152 6.10 -2.77 -25.59
C ARG A 152 5.44 -3.71 -24.57
N LEU A 153 5.71 -3.50 -23.28
CA LEU A 153 4.99 -4.22 -22.20
C LEU A 153 3.49 -3.89 -22.23
N LEU A 154 3.12 -2.60 -22.37
CA LEU A 154 1.72 -2.18 -22.49
C LEU A 154 1.06 -2.79 -23.73
N GLU A 155 1.71 -2.75 -24.89
CA GLU A 155 1.22 -3.38 -26.13
C GLU A 155 0.95 -4.87 -25.91
N TRP A 156 1.89 -5.60 -25.30
CA TRP A 156 1.73 -7.03 -25.02
C TRP A 156 0.59 -7.31 -24.04
N LEU A 157 0.42 -6.50 -22.99
CA LEU A 157 -0.70 -6.63 -22.04
C LEU A 157 -2.03 -6.35 -22.72
N SER A 158 -2.09 -5.35 -23.60
CA SER A 158 -3.31 -4.97 -24.34
C SER A 158 -3.80 -6.06 -25.29
N THR A 159 -2.96 -7.05 -25.65
CA THR A 159 -3.42 -8.25 -26.37
C THR A 159 -4.20 -9.23 -25.47
N LYS A 160 -4.19 -9.05 -24.16
CA LYS A 160 -4.73 -9.98 -23.17
C LYS A 160 -5.90 -9.39 -22.35
N MET A 161 -5.98 -8.08 -22.28
CA MET A 161 -6.99 -7.36 -21.51
C MET A 161 -7.30 -6.00 -22.13
N ASP A 162 -8.56 -5.59 -22.08
CA ASP A 162 -9.03 -4.33 -22.66
C ASP A 162 -8.56 -3.10 -21.87
N TYR A 163 -8.29 -3.27 -20.58
CA TYR A 163 -7.89 -2.21 -19.67
C TYR A 163 -6.63 -2.60 -18.90
N VAL A 164 -5.54 -1.87 -19.12
CA VAL A 164 -4.29 -2.06 -18.40
C VAL A 164 -4.13 -0.98 -17.35
N SER A 165 -4.48 -1.29 -16.12
CA SER A 165 -4.24 -0.40 -14.98
C SER A 165 -2.79 -0.45 -14.51
N THR A 166 -2.38 0.53 -13.71
CA THR A 166 -1.06 0.54 -13.06
C THR A 166 -0.87 -0.69 -12.15
N GLU A 167 -1.95 -1.20 -11.55
CA GLU A 167 -1.94 -2.41 -10.73
C GLU A 167 -1.54 -3.66 -11.53
N GLU A 168 -1.82 -3.71 -12.85
CA GLU A 168 -1.44 -4.85 -13.72
C GLU A 168 0.08 -4.98 -13.91
N VAL A 169 0.84 -3.98 -13.49
CA VAL A 169 2.31 -3.99 -13.51
C VAL A 169 2.93 -3.73 -12.11
N LEU A 170 2.14 -3.25 -11.14
CA LEU A 170 2.59 -2.94 -9.78
C LEU A 170 1.77 -3.69 -8.72
N SER A 171 1.78 -5.00 -8.79
CA SER A 171 1.17 -5.90 -7.80
C SER A 171 1.84 -7.27 -7.86
N GLY A 172 1.43 -8.22 -7.04
CA GLY A 172 1.88 -9.61 -7.17
C GLY A 172 1.58 -10.17 -8.56
N ARG A 173 0.36 -9.94 -9.08
CA ARG A 173 -0.01 -10.27 -10.46
C ARG A 173 0.83 -9.49 -11.47
N GLY A 174 1.10 -8.23 -11.20
CA GLY A 174 1.92 -7.36 -12.04
C GLY A 174 3.35 -7.86 -12.21
N LEU A 175 3.97 -8.36 -11.14
CA LEU A 175 5.31 -8.96 -11.24
C LEU A 175 5.30 -10.21 -12.13
N VAL A 176 4.26 -11.04 -12.05
CA VAL A 176 4.07 -12.20 -12.94
C VAL A 176 3.87 -11.75 -14.40
N ASN A 177 3.09 -10.72 -14.63
CA ASN A 177 2.86 -10.15 -15.97
C ASN A 177 4.17 -9.65 -16.60
N ILE A 178 4.99 -8.90 -15.85
CA ILE A 178 6.29 -8.41 -16.30
C ILE A 178 7.24 -9.58 -16.60
N TYR A 179 7.31 -10.58 -15.71
CA TYR A 179 8.13 -11.77 -15.92
C TYR A 179 7.74 -12.53 -17.18
N ASN A 180 6.44 -12.78 -17.38
CA ASN A 180 5.94 -13.46 -18.57
C ASN A 180 6.23 -12.68 -19.86
N TYR A 181 6.08 -11.34 -19.82
CA TYR A 181 6.44 -10.48 -20.94
C TYR A 181 7.92 -10.59 -21.28
N LEU A 182 8.82 -10.52 -20.31
CA LEU A 182 10.25 -10.61 -20.54
C LEU A 182 10.67 -11.99 -21.07
N CYS A 183 10.04 -13.06 -20.58
CA CYS A 183 10.24 -14.40 -21.14
C CYS A 183 9.77 -14.48 -22.59
N PHE A 184 8.60 -13.91 -22.92
CA PHE A 184 8.09 -13.83 -24.29
C PHE A 184 9.04 -13.05 -25.21
N GLU A 185 9.47 -11.84 -24.80
CA GLU A 185 10.42 -11.00 -25.57
C GLU A 185 11.76 -11.70 -25.81
N GLY A 186 12.23 -12.47 -24.81
CA GLY A 186 13.48 -13.23 -24.86
C GLY A 186 13.37 -14.62 -25.49
N ASN A 187 12.23 -15.01 -26.07
CA ASN A 187 11.96 -16.37 -26.58
C ASN A 187 12.26 -17.45 -25.52
N HIS A 188 11.97 -17.20 -24.27
CA HIS A 188 12.18 -18.09 -23.13
C HIS A 188 10.85 -18.62 -22.60
N VAL A 189 10.85 -19.88 -22.10
CA VAL A 189 9.65 -20.47 -21.49
C VAL A 189 9.52 -19.94 -20.05
N ALA A 190 8.40 -19.30 -19.74
CA ALA A 190 8.11 -18.86 -18.38
C ALA A 190 7.89 -20.08 -17.46
N LYS A 191 8.68 -20.18 -16.38
CA LYS A 191 8.67 -21.32 -15.45
C LYS A 191 8.02 -20.99 -14.12
N MET A 192 7.80 -19.71 -13.82
CA MET A 192 7.27 -19.23 -12.55
C MET A 192 5.91 -18.56 -12.77
N SER A 193 4.96 -18.84 -11.88
CA SER A 193 3.57 -18.38 -11.95
C SER A 193 3.13 -17.54 -10.75
N THR A 194 4.00 -17.35 -9.75
CA THR A 194 3.69 -16.57 -8.57
C THR A 194 4.77 -15.53 -8.29
N ALA A 195 4.35 -14.41 -7.70
CA ALA A 195 5.29 -13.35 -7.30
C ALA A 195 6.36 -13.85 -6.31
N ASP A 196 6.00 -14.80 -5.45
CA ASP A 196 6.94 -15.37 -4.47
C ASP A 196 8.04 -16.19 -5.15
N GLN A 197 7.69 -17.01 -6.14
CA GLN A 197 8.67 -17.76 -6.93
C GLN A 197 9.62 -16.82 -7.67
N ILE A 198 9.06 -15.78 -8.33
CA ILE A 198 9.85 -14.80 -9.08
C ILE A 198 10.76 -14.00 -8.15
N GLY A 199 10.23 -13.53 -7.00
CA GLY A 199 11.02 -12.77 -6.03
C GLY A 199 12.18 -13.60 -5.46
N LEU A 200 11.97 -14.89 -5.15
CA LEU A 200 13.02 -15.80 -4.72
C LEU A 200 14.07 -16.03 -5.80
N ALA A 201 13.64 -16.40 -6.99
CA ALA A 201 14.54 -16.65 -8.12
C ALA A 201 15.36 -15.40 -8.52
N ALA A 202 14.77 -14.19 -8.39
CA ALA A 202 15.48 -12.94 -8.62
C ALA A 202 16.65 -12.76 -7.64
N LYS A 203 16.47 -13.11 -6.37
CA LYS A 203 17.52 -13.08 -5.33
C LYS A 203 18.59 -14.16 -5.58
N GLU A 204 18.18 -15.32 -6.07
CA GLU A 204 19.07 -16.43 -6.42
C GLU A 204 19.83 -16.22 -7.75
N GLY A 205 19.52 -15.12 -8.47
CA GLY A 205 20.27 -14.71 -9.65
C GLY A 205 19.67 -15.12 -11.00
N ASP A 206 18.42 -15.62 -11.04
CA ASP A 206 17.72 -15.84 -12.31
C ASP A 206 17.59 -14.52 -13.08
N ALA A 207 18.11 -14.47 -14.30
CA ALA A 207 18.21 -13.24 -15.06
C ALA A 207 16.84 -12.64 -15.44
N PHE A 208 15.87 -13.47 -15.82
CA PHE A 208 14.53 -12.99 -16.18
C PHE A 208 13.75 -12.50 -14.97
N ALA A 209 13.82 -13.24 -13.86
CA ALA A 209 13.18 -12.86 -12.61
C ALA A 209 13.79 -11.57 -12.04
N ARG A 210 15.12 -11.44 -12.07
CA ARG A 210 15.84 -10.23 -11.64
C ARG A 210 15.48 -9.01 -12.50
N ASN A 211 15.42 -9.18 -13.81
CA ASN A 211 15.01 -8.11 -14.72
C ASN A 211 13.53 -7.73 -14.53
N ALA A 212 12.66 -8.69 -14.20
CA ALA A 212 11.26 -8.41 -13.88
C ALA A 212 11.12 -7.59 -12.59
N ALA A 213 11.85 -7.97 -11.53
CA ALA A 213 11.88 -7.21 -10.29
C ALA A 213 12.40 -5.77 -10.51
N LYS A 214 13.51 -5.60 -11.22
CA LYS A 214 14.07 -4.28 -11.56
C LYS A 214 13.08 -3.43 -12.34
N LEU A 215 12.48 -3.96 -13.41
CA LEU A 215 11.52 -3.21 -14.22
C LEU A 215 10.29 -2.80 -13.40
N MET A 216 9.80 -3.69 -12.53
CA MET A 216 8.70 -3.35 -11.61
C MET A 216 9.08 -2.18 -10.69
N ILE A 217 10.28 -2.18 -10.12
CA ILE A 217 10.75 -1.10 -9.23
C ILE A 217 10.95 0.21 -9.99
N GLU A 218 11.45 0.18 -11.22
CA GLU A 218 11.52 1.37 -12.09
C GLU A 218 10.14 1.96 -12.40
N ILE A 219 9.17 1.12 -12.77
CA ILE A 219 7.77 1.53 -13.00
C ILE A 219 7.19 2.12 -11.71
N PHE A 220 7.48 1.51 -10.56
CA PHE A 220 7.00 1.98 -9.26
C PHE A 220 7.57 3.36 -8.91
N ALA A 221 8.84 3.63 -9.19
CA ALA A 221 9.43 4.96 -9.04
C ALA A 221 8.68 6.02 -9.85
N THR A 222 8.31 5.71 -11.10
CA THR A 222 7.50 6.59 -11.94
C THR A 222 6.12 6.84 -11.35
N SER A 223 5.46 5.80 -10.83
CA SER A 223 4.15 5.90 -10.18
C SER A 223 4.21 6.75 -8.90
N ILE A 224 5.20 6.54 -8.05
CA ILE A 224 5.44 7.36 -6.85
C ILE A 224 5.58 8.83 -7.24
N ALA A 225 6.46 9.13 -8.20
CA ALA A 225 6.70 10.49 -8.65
C ALA A 225 5.45 11.17 -9.23
N ASN A 226 4.63 10.44 -9.98
CA ASN A 226 3.35 10.93 -10.49
C ASN A 226 2.39 11.26 -9.33
N ASN A 227 2.28 10.36 -8.35
CA ASN A 227 1.42 10.58 -7.19
C ASN A 227 1.89 11.76 -6.32
N ILE A 228 3.20 11.95 -6.11
CA ILE A 228 3.73 13.15 -5.43
C ILE A 228 3.26 14.42 -6.15
N LEU A 229 3.36 14.47 -7.48
CA LEU A 229 2.95 15.64 -8.26
C LEU A 229 1.45 15.90 -8.20
N VAL A 230 0.62 14.85 -8.17
CA VAL A 230 -0.85 14.96 -8.14
C VAL A 230 -1.36 15.34 -6.75
N THR A 231 -0.77 14.78 -5.70
CA THR A 231 -1.27 14.93 -4.32
C THR A 231 -0.55 16.01 -3.50
N GLY A 232 0.57 16.55 -4.03
CA GLY A 232 1.41 17.48 -3.27
C GLY A 232 2.06 16.85 -2.03
N SER A 233 2.34 15.55 -2.06
CA SER A 233 2.90 14.81 -0.93
C SER A 233 4.38 15.12 -0.75
N GLN A 234 4.67 16.23 -0.09
CA GLN A 234 6.03 16.74 0.12
C GLN A 234 6.63 16.37 1.49
N LYS A 235 5.81 15.89 2.44
CA LYS A 235 6.32 15.51 3.77
C LYS A 235 7.16 14.25 3.70
N CYS A 236 6.60 13.18 3.14
CA CYS A 236 7.32 11.93 2.80
C CYS A 236 6.42 11.01 1.96
N VAL A 237 7.05 9.98 1.41
CA VAL A 237 6.39 8.79 0.87
C VAL A 237 6.67 7.63 1.81
N ILE A 238 5.65 6.85 2.17
CA ILE A 238 5.81 5.59 2.88
C ILE A 238 5.39 4.46 1.96
N ILE A 239 6.36 3.65 1.57
CA ILE A 239 6.15 2.46 0.76
C ILE A 239 5.78 1.30 1.70
N CYS A 240 4.60 0.74 1.49
CA CYS A 240 4.06 -0.41 2.23
C CYS A 240 3.93 -1.63 1.32
N GLY A 241 3.40 -2.70 1.87
CA GLY A 241 3.02 -3.89 1.11
C GLY A 241 4.12 -4.97 1.06
N GLY A 242 3.65 -6.22 1.06
CA GLY A 242 4.55 -7.38 1.17
C GLY A 242 5.48 -7.57 -0.03
N ILE A 243 5.09 -7.10 -1.22
CA ILE A 243 5.95 -7.17 -2.41
C ILE A 243 7.14 -6.22 -2.26
N SER A 244 6.90 -4.97 -1.82
CA SER A 244 7.98 -4.00 -1.60
C SER A 244 9.02 -4.49 -0.59
N ALA A 245 8.58 -5.03 0.54
CA ALA A 245 9.48 -5.58 1.55
C ALA A 245 10.30 -6.78 1.02
N LYS A 246 9.69 -7.65 0.21
CA LYS A 246 10.37 -8.79 -0.42
C LYS A 246 11.39 -8.38 -1.48
N LEU A 247 11.14 -7.28 -2.18
CA LEU A 247 11.99 -6.73 -3.22
C LEU A 247 12.88 -5.58 -2.72
N SER A 248 13.08 -5.45 -1.41
CA SER A 248 13.79 -4.32 -0.79
C SER A 248 15.19 -4.07 -1.37
N GLU A 249 15.94 -5.12 -1.70
CA GLU A 249 17.28 -5.00 -2.29
C GLU A 249 17.33 -4.31 -3.67
N PHE A 250 16.19 -4.27 -4.39
CA PHE A 250 16.10 -3.64 -5.71
C PHE A 250 15.83 -2.13 -5.63
N PHE A 251 15.52 -1.59 -4.45
CA PHE A 251 15.38 -0.14 -4.24
C PHE A 251 16.73 0.58 -4.11
N ASP A 252 17.80 -0.12 -3.78
CA ASP A 252 19.15 0.45 -3.68
C ASP A 252 19.78 0.70 -5.07
N ASP A 253 19.08 0.33 -6.15
CA ASP A 253 19.54 0.57 -7.52
C ASP A 253 19.41 2.07 -7.87
N SER A 254 20.47 2.64 -8.40
CA SER A 254 20.49 4.04 -8.87
C SER A 254 19.37 4.35 -9.87
N LEU A 255 18.89 3.33 -10.61
CA LEU A 255 17.79 3.46 -11.56
C LEU A 255 16.46 3.85 -10.89
N PHE A 256 16.18 3.39 -9.67
CA PHE A 256 14.97 3.80 -8.94
C PHE A 256 14.95 5.32 -8.73
N PHE A 257 16.03 5.91 -8.21
CA PHE A 257 16.10 7.35 -7.93
C PHE A 257 16.22 8.19 -9.19
N GLU A 258 16.91 7.68 -10.22
CA GLU A 258 16.94 8.33 -11.53
C GLU A 258 15.54 8.43 -12.13
N ARG A 259 14.78 7.36 -12.09
CA ARG A 259 13.39 7.29 -12.58
C ARG A 259 12.45 8.16 -11.73
N LEU A 260 12.58 8.14 -10.42
CA LEU A 260 11.84 9.01 -9.52
C LEU A 260 12.04 10.49 -9.90
N GLY A 261 13.30 10.89 -10.08
CA GLY A 261 13.67 12.27 -10.45
C GLY A 261 13.44 12.65 -11.91
N ASN A 262 13.01 11.73 -12.78
CA ASN A 262 12.79 12.04 -14.19
C ASN A 262 11.47 12.78 -14.42
N LYS A 263 11.37 14.01 -13.89
CA LYS A 263 10.20 14.91 -13.95
C LYS A 263 10.52 16.29 -14.51
N GLY A 264 11.55 16.39 -15.36
CA GLY A 264 11.95 17.63 -16.01
C GLY A 264 12.17 18.75 -14.99
N LYS A 265 11.48 19.87 -15.14
CA LYS A 265 11.59 21.02 -14.22
C LYS A 265 11.16 20.73 -12.77
N TYR A 266 10.43 19.66 -12.53
CA TYR A 266 9.99 19.23 -11.20
C TYR A 266 10.89 18.15 -10.57
N ARG A 267 12.10 17.93 -11.12
CA ARG A 267 13.06 16.93 -10.58
C ARG A 267 13.25 17.12 -9.08
N ASN A 268 13.67 18.29 -8.63
CA ASN A 268 13.95 18.54 -7.21
C ASN A 268 12.68 18.43 -6.36
N TYR A 269 11.54 18.94 -6.87
CA TYR A 269 10.24 18.82 -6.19
C TYR A 269 9.90 17.37 -5.79
N VAL A 270 10.33 16.39 -6.58
CA VAL A 270 10.09 14.98 -6.32
C VAL A 270 11.27 14.32 -5.61
N SER A 271 12.51 14.61 -6.03
CA SER A 271 13.71 13.93 -5.49
C SER A 271 14.04 14.33 -4.05
N ASP A 272 13.61 15.52 -3.61
CA ASP A 272 13.87 16.03 -2.25
C ASP A 272 12.89 15.43 -1.22
N VAL A 273 11.86 14.71 -1.66
CA VAL A 273 10.89 14.06 -0.76
C VAL A 273 11.51 12.82 -0.12
N PRO A 274 11.46 12.68 1.22
CA PRO A 274 11.91 11.46 1.90
C PRO A 274 11.10 10.24 1.47
N ILE A 275 11.78 9.17 1.07
CA ILE A 275 11.15 7.89 0.69
C ILE A 275 11.47 6.86 1.77
N LEU A 276 10.44 6.41 2.46
CA LEU A 276 10.51 5.42 3.54
C LEU A 276 9.96 4.08 3.08
N LEU A 277 10.68 3.00 3.34
CA LEU A 277 10.20 1.63 3.12
C LEU A 277 9.80 1.02 4.47
N SER A 278 8.58 0.50 4.55
CA SER A 278 8.03 -0.14 5.75
C SER A 278 8.15 -1.66 5.69
N PHE A 279 8.67 -2.24 6.78
CA PHE A 279 8.70 -3.67 7.04
C PHE A 279 7.65 -4.11 8.09
N ASP A 280 6.80 -3.19 8.55
CA ASP A 280 5.76 -3.50 9.53
C ASP A 280 4.49 -4.04 8.86
N ASN A 281 4.19 -5.31 9.12
CA ASN A 281 2.99 -5.97 8.61
C ASN A 281 1.72 -5.65 9.43
N ASN A 282 1.85 -4.95 10.57
CA ASN A 282 0.75 -4.65 11.49
C ASN A 282 0.20 -3.22 11.35
N ASN A 283 0.71 -2.43 10.41
CA ASN A 283 0.28 -1.02 10.27
C ASN A 283 -1.23 -0.87 10.04
N GLY A 284 -1.84 -1.71 9.21
CA GLY A 284 -3.29 -1.68 9.02
C GLY A 284 -4.07 -1.95 10.32
N LEU A 285 -3.54 -2.81 11.18
CA LEU A 285 -4.13 -3.09 12.49
C LEU A 285 -4.00 -1.90 13.43
N LYS A 286 -2.81 -1.31 13.55
CA LYS A 286 -2.56 -0.09 14.34
C LYS A 286 -3.43 1.06 13.85
N GLY A 287 -3.53 1.25 12.54
CA GLY A 287 -4.33 2.32 11.94
C GLY A 287 -5.83 2.14 12.12
N SER A 288 -6.33 0.91 12.14
CA SER A 288 -7.73 0.65 12.49
C SER A 288 -8.04 1.10 13.92
N ALA A 289 -7.09 0.91 14.86
CA ALA A 289 -7.22 1.42 16.23
C ALA A 289 -7.16 2.95 16.27
N GLU A 290 -6.19 3.56 15.58
CA GLU A 290 -6.07 5.03 15.50
C GLU A 290 -7.33 5.67 14.89
N ALA A 291 -7.91 5.05 13.85
CA ALA A 291 -9.13 5.53 13.22
C ALA A 291 -10.31 5.61 14.19
N PHE A 292 -10.41 4.69 15.12
CA PHE A 292 -11.51 4.65 16.09
C PHE A 292 -11.55 5.89 17.00
N TYR A 293 -10.38 6.46 17.30
CA TYR A 293 -10.23 7.67 18.11
C TYR A 293 -10.13 8.95 17.27
N ASN A 294 -10.10 8.83 15.96
CA ASN A 294 -9.98 9.98 15.07
C ASN A 294 -11.36 10.57 14.77
N HIS A 295 -11.57 11.83 15.12
CA HIS A 295 -12.88 12.51 15.02
C HIS A 295 -13.39 12.71 13.58
N PHE A 296 -12.55 12.53 12.56
CA PHE A 296 -13.00 12.55 11.17
C PHE A 296 -13.78 11.30 10.76
N PHE A 297 -13.77 10.23 11.56
CA PHE A 297 -14.51 9.01 11.29
C PHE A 297 -15.77 8.92 12.15
N GLN A 298 -16.88 8.56 11.49
CA GLN A 298 -18.12 8.30 12.18
C GLN A 298 -18.16 6.86 12.71
N VAL A 299 -18.08 6.73 14.02
CA VAL A 299 -18.28 5.45 14.70
C VAL A 299 -19.77 5.17 14.81
N GLN A 300 -20.23 4.05 14.26
CA GLN A 300 -21.60 3.61 14.38
C GLN A 300 -21.83 3.00 15.77
N LYS A 301 -22.80 3.51 16.52
CA LYS A 301 -23.21 3.01 17.85
C LYS A 301 -24.56 2.30 17.75
N ILE A 302 -24.80 1.33 18.62
CA ILE A 302 -26.15 0.83 18.86
C ILE A 302 -26.95 1.99 19.47
N SER A 303 -28.00 2.42 18.78
CA SER A 303 -28.98 3.31 19.38
C SER A 303 -29.75 2.50 20.43
N ASN A 304 -29.58 2.85 21.71
CA ASN A 304 -30.41 2.32 22.79
C ASN A 304 -31.89 2.69 22.59
#